data_66a68e74f06d1de820fab542d703da2d
#
_entry.id   66a68e74f06d1de820fab542d703da2d
#
_cell.length_a   1.000
_cell.length_b   1.000
_cell.length_c   1.000
_cell.angle_alpha   90.00
_cell.angle_beta   90.00
_cell.angle_gamma   90.00
#
_symmetry.space_group_name_H-M   'P 1'
#
loop_
_entity.id
_entity.type
_entity.pdbx_description
1 polymer ?
#
loop_
_entity_poly.entity_id
_entity_poly.type
_entity_poly.pdbx_seq_one_letter_code
_entity_poly.pdbx_strand_id
1 'polypeptide(L)'
;LNTAKMLHDLNISCKIDEKKISRRMDKLGKHSGYELDELQKEAVVTAAGHGLLVLTGGPGTGKTTTINAMIDYFDSEGLEVRLAAPTGRAAKRMQEATGCEAQTIHRMLEISGAADEEEGPKQFERNEENPLEADVIIVDEMSMVDIYLMHALLKAVTVGTRLILVGDRDQLPSVGPGSVLKDIIESECFPVVCLTHIFRQEGGSDIVLNAHKINKGEHIVMDNKSRDFFFLKREDANVIISVALTLIQKKLPSYVDADPYDIQVLTPMRKGLLGVERLNTIF
;
A
#
# COMPACT_ATOMS: atom_id res chain seq x y z
N LEU A 1 7.17 16.62 16.64
CA LEU A 1 7.01 18.04 16.26
C LEU A 1 7.65 18.34 14.90
N ASN A 2 8.93 17.98 14.68
CA ASN A 2 9.64 18.24 13.41
C ASN A 2 8.95 17.60 12.21
N THR A 3 8.55 16.33 12.29
CA THR A 3 7.86 15.61 11.23
C THR A 3 6.56 16.31 10.80
N ALA A 4 5.76 16.78 11.77
CA ALA A 4 4.53 17.50 11.49
C ALA A 4 4.79 18.85 10.79
N LYS A 5 5.85 19.54 11.20
CA LYS A 5 6.27 20.79 10.54
C LYS A 5 6.69 20.56 9.09
N MET A 6 7.50 19.51 8.82
CA MET A 6 7.94 19.17 7.47
C MET A 6 6.75 18.82 6.55
N LEU A 7 5.77 18.07 7.08
CA LEU A 7 4.52 17.79 6.34
C LEU A 7 3.74 19.06 6.01
N HIS A 8 3.66 19.97 6.96
CA HIS A 8 3.00 21.27 6.75
C HIS A 8 3.73 22.10 5.69
N ASP A 9 5.06 22.13 5.75
CA ASP A 9 5.90 22.90 4.82
C ASP A 9 5.82 22.35 3.39
N LEU A 10 5.60 21.03 3.21
CA LEU A 10 5.36 20.39 1.92
C LEU A 10 3.96 20.66 1.35
N ASN A 11 2.97 20.91 2.20
CA ASN A 11 1.57 21.05 1.78
C ASN A 11 1.28 22.42 1.12
N ILE A 12 2.00 22.72 0.05
CA ILE A 12 1.79 23.94 -0.75
C ILE A 12 0.69 23.67 -1.79
N SER A 13 -0.30 24.56 -1.86
CA SER A 13 -1.32 24.50 -2.89
C SER A 13 -0.95 25.36 -4.11
N CYS A 14 -1.18 24.82 -5.30
CA CYS A 14 -0.98 25.50 -6.57
C CYS A 14 -2.32 25.74 -7.27
N LYS A 15 -2.45 26.86 -7.97
CA LYS A 15 -3.63 27.08 -8.83
C LYS A 15 -3.57 26.14 -10.02
N ILE A 16 -4.62 25.35 -10.19
CA ILE A 16 -4.77 24.38 -11.28
C ILE A 16 -6.08 24.64 -12.05
N ASP A 17 -6.13 24.19 -13.29
CA ASP A 17 -7.36 24.10 -14.07
C ASP A 17 -7.89 22.65 -13.99
N GLU A 18 -8.76 22.41 -13.01
CA GLU A 18 -9.37 21.11 -12.76
C GLU A 18 -10.05 20.52 -14.00
N LYS A 19 -10.74 21.37 -14.79
CA LYS A 19 -11.43 20.93 -16.01
C LYS A 19 -10.45 20.46 -17.08
N LYS A 20 -9.29 21.12 -17.18
CA LYS A 20 -8.23 20.73 -18.09
C LYS A 20 -7.62 19.39 -17.68
N ILE A 21 -7.37 19.21 -16.38
CA ILE A 21 -6.85 17.97 -15.82
C ILE A 21 -7.84 16.83 -16.07
N SER A 22 -9.12 16.98 -15.71
CA SER A 22 -10.15 15.96 -15.91
C SER A 22 -10.29 15.53 -17.38
N ARG A 23 -10.31 16.48 -18.32
CA ARG A 23 -10.34 16.19 -19.76
C ARG A 23 -9.09 15.43 -20.24
N ARG A 24 -7.93 15.75 -19.66
CA ARG A 24 -6.69 15.04 -19.98
C ARG A 24 -6.72 13.61 -19.46
N MET A 25 -7.21 13.43 -18.24
CA MET A 25 -7.43 12.10 -17.65
C MET A 25 -8.37 11.22 -18.48
N ASP A 26 -9.50 11.76 -18.95
CA ASP A 26 -10.44 11.04 -19.81
C ASP A 26 -9.79 10.59 -21.14
N LYS A 27 -8.84 11.38 -21.67
CA LYS A 27 -8.10 10.99 -22.87
C LYS A 27 -7.05 9.92 -22.58
N LEU A 28 -6.30 10.06 -21.49
CA LEU A 28 -5.30 9.09 -21.05
C LEU A 28 -5.95 7.74 -20.72
N GLY A 29 -7.04 7.75 -19.94
CA GLY A 29 -7.77 6.54 -19.58
C GLY A 29 -8.27 5.74 -20.80
N LYS A 30 -8.76 6.43 -21.86
CA LYS A 30 -9.13 5.78 -23.12
C LYS A 30 -7.95 5.11 -23.83
N HIS A 31 -6.76 5.65 -23.68
CA HIS A 31 -5.55 5.10 -24.28
C HIS A 31 -5.01 3.93 -23.47
N SER A 32 -4.97 4.09 -22.15
CA SER A 32 -4.44 3.08 -21.21
C SER A 32 -5.46 2.01 -20.81
N GLY A 33 -6.72 2.12 -21.24
CA GLY A 33 -7.75 1.10 -21.07
C GLY A 33 -8.38 1.05 -19.67
N TYR A 34 -8.38 2.16 -18.93
CA TYR A 34 -9.08 2.29 -17.65
C TYR A 34 -10.10 3.43 -17.67
N GLU A 35 -11.16 3.27 -16.88
CA GLU A 35 -12.15 4.31 -16.62
C GLU A 35 -12.09 4.65 -15.12
N LEU A 36 -11.95 5.94 -14.81
CA LEU A 36 -11.87 6.43 -13.44
C LEU A 36 -13.24 6.89 -12.95
N ASP A 37 -13.56 6.55 -11.72
CA ASP A 37 -14.69 7.16 -11.02
C ASP A 37 -14.37 8.60 -10.54
N GLU A 38 -15.37 9.29 -9.99
CA GLU A 38 -15.22 10.68 -9.56
C GLU A 38 -14.19 10.85 -8.44
N LEU A 39 -14.10 9.92 -7.48
CA LEU A 39 -13.12 9.98 -6.39
C LEU A 39 -11.70 9.73 -6.89
N GLN A 40 -11.54 8.84 -7.85
CA GLN A 40 -10.23 8.59 -8.49
C GLN A 40 -9.77 9.81 -9.29
N LYS A 41 -10.68 10.47 -10.02
CA LYS A 41 -10.40 11.73 -10.73
C LYS A 41 -10.05 12.84 -9.75
N GLU A 42 -10.82 12.98 -8.67
CA GLU A 42 -10.54 13.93 -7.58
C GLU A 42 -9.14 13.72 -7.01
N ALA A 43 -8.72 12.47 -6.81
CA ALA A 43 -7.39 12.15 -6.30
C ALA A 43 -6.28 12.67 -7.22
N VAL A 44 -6.42 12.50 -8.54
CA VAL A 44 -5.44 13.02 -9.52
C VAL A 44 -5.44 14.54 -9.53
N VAL A 45 -6.61 15.18 -9.52
CA VAL A 45 -6.74 16.65 -9.49
C VAL A 45 -6.10 17.19 -8.20
N THR A 46 -6.38 16.57 -7.06
CA THR A 46 -5.81 16.98 -5.77
C THR A 46 -4.28 16.80 -5.75
N ALA A 47 -3.77 15.67 -6.27
CA ALA A 47 -2.33 15.42 -6.40
C ALA A 47 -1.63 16.47 -7.27
N ALA A 48 -2.28 16.93 -8.34
CA ALA A 48 -1.75 17.98 -9.21
C ALA A 48 -1.72 19.36 -8.53
N GLY A 49 -2.69 19.63 -7.65
CA GLY A 49 -2.88 20.93 -7.01
C GLY A 49 -2.18 21.12 -5.66
N HIS A 50 -1.66 20.05 -5.05
CA HIS A 50 -1.09 20.08 -3.70
C HIS A 50 0.29 19.43 -3.65
N GLY A 51 1.13 19.90 -2.75
CA GLY A 51 2.44 19.31 -2.47
C GLY A 51 2.35 18.02 -1.61
N LEU A 52 1.22 17.80 -0.93
CA LEU A 52 0.94 16.59 -0.17
C LEU A 52 -0.47 16.09 -0.45
N LEU A 53 -0.61 14.78 -0.68
CA LEU A 53 -1.90 14.10 -0.77
C LEU A 53 -1.85 12.79 0.00
N VAL A 54 -2.89 12.48 0.74
CA VAL A 54 -3.15 11.13 1.25
C VAL A 54 -4.27 10.48 0.43
N LEU A 55 -3.98 9.35 -0.19
CA LEU A 55 -4.94 8.50 -0.87
C LEU A 55 -5.21 7.26 -0.03
N THR A 56 -6.40 7.10 0.50
CA THR A 56 -6.75 5.95 1.31
C THR A 56 -7.95 5.19 0.75
N GLY A 57 -8.05 3.92 1.08
CA GLY A 57 -9.17 3.06 0.69
C GLY A 57 -8.90 1.61 1.01
N GLY A 58 -9.96 0.84 1.24
CA GLY A 58 -9.89 -0.57 1.53
C GLY A 58 -9.44 -1.44 0.34
N PRO A 59 -9.42 -2.75 0.50
CA PRO A 59 -9.09 -3.67 -0.57
C PRO A 59 -10.11 -3.58 -1.71
N GLY A 60 -9.64 -3.55 -2.96
CA GLY A 60 -10.50 -3.53 -4.15
C GLY A 60 -11.13 -2.17 -4.50
N THR A 61 -10.73 -1.08 -3.84
CA THR A 61 -11.23 0.28 -4.13
C THR A 61 -10.53 0.99 -5.28
N GLY A 62 -9.60 0.34 -5.96
CA GLY A 62 -8.94 0.89 -7.13
C GLY A 62 -7.75 1.81 -6.84
N LYS A 63 -7.10 1.71 -5.67
CA LYS A 63 -5.87 2.46 -5.35
C LYS A 63 -4.81 2.34 -6.44
N THR A 64 -4.52 1.13 -6.91
CA THR A 64 -3.53 0.86 -7.97
C THR A 64 -3.92 1.52 -9.29
N THR A 65 -5.19 1.47 -9.67
CA THR A 65 -5.69 2.15 -10.87
C THR A 65 -5.50 3.66 -10.76
N THR A 66 -5.75 4.22 -9.56
CA THR A 66 -5.56 5.64 -9.30
C THR A 66 -4.08 6.03 -9.35
N ILE A 67 -3.17 5.18 -8.83
CA ILE A 67 -1.71 5.38 -8.93
C ILE A 67 -1.29 5.41 -10.40
N ASN A 68 -1.74 4.44 -11.22
CA ASN A 68 -1.44 4.40 -12.66
C ASN A 68 -1.91 5.68 -13.36
N ALA A 69 -3.12 6.12 -13.04
CA ALA A 69 -3.65 7.37 -13.59
C ALA A 69 -2.84 8.60 -13.18
N MET A 70 -2.33 8.66 -11.94
CA MET A 70 -1.42 9.71 -11.50
C MET A 70 -0.10 9.68 -12.25
N ILE A 71 0.49 8.49 -12.45
CA ILE A 71 1.72 8.31 -13.21
C ILE A 71 1.50 8.81 -14.65
N ASP A 72 0.48 8.31 -15.35
CA ASP A 72 0.15 8.71 -16.71
C ASP A 72 -0.03 10.23 -16.83
N TYR A 73 -0.70 10.85 -15.85
CA TYR A 73 -0.90 12.28 -15.82
C TYR A 73 0.42 13.04 -15.65
N PHE A 74 1.22 12.72 -14.66
CA PHE A 74 2.47 13.41 -14.37
C PHE A 74 3.51 13.23 -15.47
N ASP A 75 3.64 12.02 -16.01
CA ASP A 75 4.48 11.75 -17.19
C ASP A 75 4.05 12.59 -18.38
N SER A 76 2.74 12.74 -18.59
CA SER A 76 2.20 13.57 -19.66
C SER A 76 2.48 15.06 -19.49
N GLU A 77 2.77 15.52 -18.27
CA GLU A 77 3.23 16.88 -17.95
C GLU A 77 4.77 16.98 -17.95
N GLY A 78 5.50 15.91 -18.23
CA GLY A 78 6.96 15.86 -18.27
C GLY A 78 7.62 15.87 -16.89
N LEU A 79 6.90 15.40 -15.85
CA LEU A 79 7.38 15.35 -14.47
C LEU A 79 7.97 13.96 -14.14
N GLU A 80 9.10 13.95 -13.43
CA GLU A 80 9.73 12.71 -12.98
C GLU A 80 8.99 12.14 -11.78
N VAL A 81 8.43 10.91 -11.94
CA VAL A 81 7.71 10.18 -10.90
C VAL A 81 8.60 9.09 -10.31
N ARG A 82 8.75 9.05 -9.00
CA ARG A 82 9.41 7.97 -8.28
C ARG A 82 8.43 7.21 -7.41
N LEU A 83 8.54 5.87 -7.44
CA LEU A 83 7.65 4.98 -6.71
C LEU A 83 8.40 4.28 -5.58
N ALA A 84 7.78 4.26 -4.40
CA ALA A 84 8.35 3.57 -3.24
C ALA A 84 7.30 2.81 -2.42
N ALA A 85 7.79 1.85 -1.64
CA ALA A 85 7.00 1.13 -0.66
C ALA A 85 7.88 0.75 0.57
N PRO A 86 7.30 0.45 1.74
CA PRO A 86 8.09 0.14 2.93
C PRO A 86 8.83 -1.21 2.85
N THR A 87 8.35 -2.15 2.04
CA THR A 87 8.94 -3.50 1.93
C THR A 87 9.26 -3.86 0.48
N GLY A 88 10.27 -4.74 0.28
CA GLY A 88 10.64 -5.23 -1.06
C GLY A 88 9.50 -5.94 -1.79
N ARG A 89 8.64 -6.67 -1.04
CA ARG A 89 7.47 -7.34 -1.62
C ARG A 89 6.43 -6.34 -2.12
N ALA A 90 6.17 -5.29 -1.35
CA ALA A 90 5.25 -4.23 -1.75
C ALA A 90 5.80 -3.44 -2.95
N ALA A 91 7.09 -3.10 -2.95
CA ALA A 91 7.74 -2.44 -4.09
C ALA A 91 7.66 -3.29 -5.37
N LYS A 92 7.93 -4.60 -5.27
CA LYS A 92 7.80 -5.51 -6.41
C LYS A 92 6.37 -5.57 -6.95
N ARG A 93 5.38 -5.67 -6.07
CA ARG A 93 3.95 -5.63 -6.46
C ARG A 93 3.56 -4.32 -7.13
N MET A 94 4.05 -3.20 -6.61
CA MET A 94 3.85 -1.89 -7.20
C MET A 94 4.45 -1.81 -8.60
N GLN A 95 5.68 -2.30 -8.79
CA GLN A 95 6.34 -2.36 -10.10
C GLN A 95 5.58 -3.25 -11.09
N GLU A 96 5.14 -4.44 -10.67
CA GLU A 96 4.36 -5.35 -11.51
C GLU A 96 3.00 -4.74 -11.93
N ALA A 97 2.38 -3.99 -11.04
CA ALA A 97 1.06 -3.40 -11.26
C ALA A 97 1.09 -2.09 -12.07
N THR A 98 2.20 -1.35 -12.02
CA THR A 98 2.35 -0.06 -12.70
C THR A 98 3.20 -0.15 -13.97
N GLY A 99 4.04 -1.19 -14.09
CA GLY A 99 5.05 -1.29 -15.15
C GLY A 99 6.24 -0.33 -14.96
N CYS A 100 6.25 0.48 -13.89
CA CYS A 100 7.30 1.44 -13.60
C CYS A 100 8.24 0.92 -12.51
N GLU A 101 9.49 1.38 -12.51
CA GLU A 101 10.43 0.99 -11.47
C GLU A 101 9.94 1.47 -10.10
N ALA A 102 9.89 0.55 -9.13
CA ALA A 102 9.55 0.83 -7.76
C ALA A 102 10.57 0.20 -6.80
N GLN A 103 10.90 0.90 -5.73
CA GLN A 103 11.89 0.46 -4.78
C GLN A 103 11.42 0.60 -3.33
N THR A 104 12.18 0.06 -2.38
CA THR A 104 11.85 0.30 -0.98
C THR A 104 12.23 1.73 -0.58
N ILE A 105 11.48 2.31 0.39
CA ILE A 105 11.84 3.62 0.96
C ILE A 105 13.30 3.62 1.42
N HIS A 106 13.74 2.55 2.08
CA HIS A 106 15.13 2.39 2.53
C HIS A 106 16.14 2.47 1.37
N ARG A 107 15.84 1.83 0.24
CA ARG A 107 16.70 1.87 -0.95
C ARG A 107 16.67 3.24 -1.61
N MET A 108 15.51 3.88 -1.65
CA MET A 108 15.34 5.24 -2.18
C MET A 108 16.16 6.25 -1.36
N LEU A 109 16.23 6.05 -0.04
CA LEU A 109 17.00 6.91 0.86
C LEU A 109 18.49 6.56 0.92
N GLU A 110 18.94 5.52 0.23
CA GLU A 110 20.36 5.09 0.15
C GLU A 110 20.96 4.90 1.56
N ILE A 111 20.89 3.69 2.10
CA ILE A 111 21.46 3.40 3.41
C ILE A 111 22.97 3.49 3.33
N SER A 112 23.62 4.40 4.05
CA SER A 112 25.06 4.48 4.19
C SER A 112 25.57 3.32 5.04
N GLY A 113 26.53 2.59 4.51
CA GLY A 113 27.30 1.61 5.27
C GLY A 113 27.41 0.27 4.57
N ALA A 114 28.66 -0.08 4.21
CA ALA A 114 29.08 -1.45 4.02
C ALA A 114 28.74 -2.24 5.29
N ALA A 115 28.50 -3.53 5.13
CA ALA A 115 28.11 -4.47 6.17
C ALA A 115 29.24 -4.69 7.23
N ASP A 116 29.74 -3.64 7.82
CA ASP A 116 30.62 -3.74 8.98
C ASP A 116 29.79 -3.53 10.24
N GLU A 117 29.81 -4.58 11.05
CA GLU A 117 29.09 -4.83 12.29
C GLU A 117 29.45 -3.84 13.41
N GLU A 118 29.15 -2.57 13.26
CA GLU A 118 29.13 -1.66 14.41
C GLU A 118 27.74 -1.08 14.57
N GLU A 119 27.17 -1.27 15.78
CA GLU A 119 25.86 -0.86 16.26
C GLU A 119 25.68 0.67 16.26
N GLY A 120 25.64 1.28 15.08
CA GLY A 120 25.26 2.68 14.91
C GLY A 120 23.87 2.85 14.32
N PRO A 121 23.17 3.94 14.60
CA PRO A 121 21.91 4.23 13.92
C PRO A 121 22.16 4.30 12.41
N LYS A 122 21.40 3.52 11.62
CA LYS A 122 21.48 3.53 10.15
C LYS A 122 21.31 4.97 9.67
N GLN A 123 22.34 5.52 9.06
CA GLN A 123 22.29 6.82 8.42
C GLN A 123 21.83 6.67 6.98
N PHE A 124 20.94 7.54 6.53
CA PHE A 124 20.53 7.64 5.14
C PHE A 124 21.38 8.70 4.45
N GLU A 125 21.87 8.40 3.24
CA GLU A 125 22.63 9.36 2.43
C GLU A 125 21.73 10.46 1.88
N ARG A 126 20.47 10.13 1.56
CA ARG A 126 19.46 11.11 1.15
C ARG A 126 18.87 11.79 2.39
N ASN A 127 19.04 13.10 2.43
CA ASN A 127 18.63 13.96 3.55
C ASN A 127 18.49 15.42 3.08
N GLU A 128 18.42 16.36 4.00
CA GLU A 128 18.26 17.80 3.71
C GLU A 128 19.43 18.40 2.90
N GLU A 129 20.65 17.84 3.04
CA GLU A 129 21.85 18.30 2.31
C GLU A 129 22.01 17.58 0.96
N ASN A 130 21.44 16.40 0.82
CA ASN A 130 21.46 15.57 -0.39
C ASN A 130 20.05 15.03 -0.68
N PRO A 131 19.10 15.90 -1.11
CA PRO A 131 17.71 15.51 -1.26
C PRO A 131 17.48 14.57 -2.46
N LEU A 132 16.30 13.99 -2.49
CA LEU A 132 15.81 13.21 -3.63
C LEU A 132 15.52 14.14 -4.82
N GLU A 133 16.04 13.76 -5.98
CA GLU A 133 15.74 14.43 -7.24
C GLU A 133 14.49 13.76 -7.84
N ALA A 134 13.33 14.37 -7.63
CA ALA A 134 12.05 13.93 -8.20
C ALA A 134 11.02 15.06 -8.12
N ASP A 135 10.14 15.13 -9.11
CA ASP A 135 9.01 16.07 -9.11
C ASP A 135 7.83 15.51 -8.30
N VAL A 136 7.66 14.17 -8.34
CA VAL A 136 6.59 13.46 -7.68
C VAL A 136 7.14 12.18 -7.03
N ILE A 137 6.78 11.96 -5.77
CA ILE A 137 7.09 10.72 -5.05
C ILE A 137 5.77 10.09 -4.60
N ILE A 138 5.51 8.87 -5.03
CA ILE A 138 4.34 8.10 -4.60
C ILE A 138 4.82 6.96 -3.70
N VAL A 139 4.31 6.92 -2.48
CA VAL A 139 4.62 5.88 -1.51
C VAL A 139 3.37 5.06 -1.21
N ASP A 140 3.40 3.78 -1.55
CA ASP A 140 2.30 2.85 -1.26
C ASP A 140 2.53 2.08 0.04
N GLU A 141 1.50 1.41 0.56
CA GLU A 141 1.49 0.65 1.83
C GLU A 141 1.91 1.48 3.05
N MET A 142 1.48 2.74 3.09
CA MET A 142 1.83 3.70 4.15
C MET A 142 1.40 3.28 5.56
N SER A 143 0.44 2.35 5.70
CA SER A 143 0.07 1.77 7.01
C SER A 143 1.26 1.10 7.73
N MET A 144 2.26 0.62 6.96
CA MET A 144 3.45 -0.05 7.49
C MET A 144 4.60 0.92 7.82
N VAL A 145 4.47 2.21 7.53
CA VAL A 145 5.53 3.21 7.74
C VAL A 145 5.42 3.79 9.15
N ASP A 146 6.49 3.65 9.91
CA ASP A 146 6.61 4.22 11.25
C ASP A 146 7.10 5.69 11.23
N ILE A 147 7.11 6.32 12.40
CA ILE A 147 7.48 7.73 12.51
C ILE A 147 8.95 8.00 12.18
N TYR A 148 9.85 7.03 12.40
CA TYR A 148 11.27 7.21 12.10
C TYR A 148 11.52 7.16 10.60
N LEU A 149 10.92 6.20 9.90
CA LEU A 149 11.03 6.07 8.45
C LEU A 149 10.35 7.25 7.75
N MET A 150 9.19 7.68 8.24
CA MET A 150 8.53 8.88 7.72
C MET A 150 9.38 10.14 7.92
N HIS A 151 9.98 10.30 9.08
CA HIS A 151 10.87 11.42 9.35
C HIS A 151 12.08 11.43 8.41
N ALA A 152 12.70 10.27 8.19
CA ALA A 152 13.84 10.14 7.27
C ALA A 152 13.43 10.47 5.83
N LEU A 153 12.28 9.98 5.37
CA LEU A 153 11.75 10.30 4.05
C LEU A 153 11.53 11.81 3.88
N LEU A 154 10.88 12.45 4.84
CA LEU A 154 10.59 13.88 4.77
C LEU A 154 11.85 14.75 4.76
N LYS A 155 12.93 14.32 5.39
CA LYS A 155 14.23 15.01 5.34
C LYS A 155 14.83 15.01 3.92
N ALA A 156 14.53 13.98 3.14
CA ALA A 156 15.06 13.85 1.79
C ALA A 156 14.13 14.45 0.70
N VAL A 157 12.90 14.86 1.07
CA VAL A 157 11.94 15.45 0.14
C VAL A 157 12.01 16.96 0.22
N THR A 158 12.25 17.63 -0.91
CA THR A 158 12.30 19.10 -0.98
C THR A 158 10.93 19.72 -1.14
N VAL A 159 10.78 20.94 -0.66
CA VAL A 159 9.59 21.75 -0.90
C VAL A 159 9.46 22.02 -2.41
N GLY A 160 8.30 21.70 -2.97
CA GLY A 160 8.06 21.74 -4.42
C GLY A 160 7.90 20.35 -5.04
N THR A 161 8.51 19.31 -4.45
CA THR A 161 8.20 17.90 -4.77
C THR A 161 6.80 17.55 -4.26
N ARG A 162 6.00 16.86 -5.07
CA ARG A 162 4.70 16.33 -4.65
C ARG A 162 4.89 14.99 -3.97
N LEU A 163 4.42 14.87 -2.73
CA LEU A 163 4.45 13.62 -1.96
C LEU A 163 3.04 13.05 -1.86
N ILE A 164 2.84 11.86 -2.43
CA ILE A 164 1.56 11.16 -2.45
C ILE A 164 1.69 9.92 -1.57
N LEU A 165 0.96 9.90 -0.47
CA LEU A 165 0.95 8.82 0.52
C LEU A 165 -0.27 7.94 0.30
N VAL A 166 -0.04 6.70 -0.12
CA VAL A 166 -1.11 5.74 -0.44
C VAL A 166 -1.15 4.63 0.60
N GLY A 167 -2.32 4.28 1.07
CA GLY A 167 -2.46 3.18 2.03
C GLY A 167 -3.91 2.92 2.42
N ASP A 168 -4.08 1.95 3.29
CA ASP A 168 -5.37 1.61 3.86
C ASP A 168 -5.35 1.98 5.36
N ARG A 169 -6.17 2.96 5.74
CA ARG A 169 -6.26 3.45 7.13
C ARG A 169 -6.74 2.38 8.12
N ASP A 170 -7.41 1.35 7.60
CA ASP A 170 -8.04 0.30 8.38
C ASP A 170 -7.15 -0.94 8.52
N GLN A 171 -6.00 -0.97 7.82
CA GLN A 171 -5.00 -2.01 8.01
C GLN A 171 -4.25 -1.87 9.35
N LEU A 172 -3.59 -2.97 9.77
CA LEU A 172 -2.75 -2.95 10.96
C LEU A 172 -1.66 -1.88 10.86
N PRO A 173 -1.37 -1.19 11.96
CA PRO A 173 -0.32 -0.17 12.00
C PRO A 173 1.07 -0.81 11.83
N SER A 174 2.08 0.05 11.65
CA SER A 174 3.48 -0.35 11.61
C SER A 174 3.91 -1.09 12.89
N VAL A 175 4.89 -1.97 12.77
CA VAL A 175 5.53 -2.62 13.94
C VAL A 175 6.35 -1.61 14.75
N GLY A 176 6.93 -0.61 14.07
CA GLY A 176 7.61 0.51 14.70
C GLY A 176 6.64 1.53 15.31
N PRO A 177 7.16 2.53 16.04
CA PRO A 177 6.31 3.47 16.77
C PRO A 177 5.56 4.44 15.84
N GLY A 178 4.32 4.75 16.23
CA GLY A 178 3.44 5.72 15.58
C GLY A 178 2.50 5.09 14.54
N SER A 179 1.34 5.72 14.37
CA SER A 179 0.34 5.36 13.35
C SER A 179 0.27 6.47 12.30
N VAL A 180 1.40 6.70 11.61
CA VAL A 180 1.63 7.90 10.79
C VAL A 180 0.49 8.18 9.81
N LEU A 181 0.08 7.19 9.01
CA LEU A 181 -1.00 7.38 8.05
C LEU A 181 -2.32 7.78 8.73
N LYS A 182 -2.66 7.09 9.81
CA LYS A 182 -3.89 7.34 10.57
C LYS A 182 -3.84 8.72 11.24
N ASP A 183 -2.73 9.07 11.86
CA ASP A 183 -2.55 10.35 12.54
C ASP A 183 -2.65 11.54 11.55
N ILE A 184 -2.09 11.39 10.34
CA ILE A 184 -2.21 12.40 9.27
C ILE A 184 -3.68 12.56 8.85
N ILE A 185 -4.40 11.46 8.63
CA ILE A 185 -5.81 11.48 8.24
C ILE A 185 -6.67 12.11 9.35
N GLU A 186 -6.50 11.69 10.60
CA GLU A 186 -7.28 12.16 11.74
C GLU A 186 -6.96 13.62 12.12
N SER A 187 -5.82 14.15 11.72
CA SER A 187 -5.48 15.56 11.93
C SER A 187 -6.35 16.53 11.15
N GLU A 188 -6.97 16.07 10.04
CA GLU A 188 -7.77 16.90 9.11
C GLU A 188 -7.01 18.13 8.56
N CYS A 189 -5.66 18.13 8.67
CA CYS A 189 -4.83 19.26 8.26
C CYS A 189 -4.33 19.17 6.81
N PHE A 190 -4.50 18.02 6.16
CA PHE A 190 -3.95 17.72 4.85
C PHE A 190 -5.00 17.22 3.89
N PRO A 191 -4.81 17.38 2.58
CA PRO A 191 -5.71 16.79 1.58
C PRO A 191 -5.75 15.27 1.70
N VAL A 192 -6.95 14.72 1.87
CA VAL A 192 -7.21 13.29 1.94
C VAL A 192 -8.32 12.93 0.97
N VAL A 193 -8.05 11.98 0.07
CA VAL A 193 -9.08 11.37 -0.78
C VAL A 193 -9.29 9.93 -0.32
N CYS A 194 -10.53 9.60 0.03
CA CYS A 194 -10.91 8.27 0.50
C CYS A 194 -11.71 7.54 -0.59
N LEU A 195 -11.10 6.52 -1.19
CA LEU A 195 -11.78 5.67 -2.16
C LEU A 195 -12.73 4.72 -1.45
N THR A 196 -14.02 4.88 -1.70
CA THR A 196 -15.08 4.08 -1.05
C THR A 196 -15.76 3.10 -2.01
N HIS A 197 -15.61 3.29 -3.31
CA HIS A 197 -16.22 2.42 -4.31
C HIS A 197 -15.44 1.11 -4.44
N ILE A 198 -16.11 -0.04 -4.32
CA ILE A 198 -15.51 -1.36 -4.40
C ILE A 198 -15.78 -1.94 -5.79
N PHE A 199 -14.79 -1.89 -6.67
CA PHE A 199 -14.90 -2.36 -8.07
C PHE A 199 -14.99 -3.88 -8.22
N ARG A 200 -14.57 -4.64 -7.20
CA ARG A 200 -14.60 -6.12 -7.24
C ARG A 200 -15.96 -6.73 -6.88
N GLN A 201 -17.01 -5.92 -6.72
CA GLN A 201 -18.35 -6.43 -6.40
C GLN A 201 -19.05 -7.14 -7.58
N GLU A 202 -18.62 -6.96 -8.81
CA GLU A 202 -19.24 -7.62 -9.99
C GLU A 202 -19.07 -9.15 -10.01
N GLY A 203 -18.28 -9.74 -9.11
CA GLY A 203 -18.11 -11.17 -8.94
C GLY A 203 -18.40 -11.72 -7.54
N GLY A 204 -18.81 -10.90 -6.56
CA GLY A 204 -19.26 -11.33 -5.24
C GLY A 204 -18.18 -12.05 -4.40
N SER A 205 -16.98 -11.45 -4.20
CA SER A 205 -15.95 -12.00 -3.31
C SER A 205 -16.34 -11.88 -1.85
N ASP A 206 -16.60 -13.00 -1.19
CA ASP A 206 -16.90 -13.04 0.25
C ASP A 206 -15.67 -12.70 1.10
N ILE A 207 -14.45 -12.87 0.57
CA ILE A 207 -13.22 -12.41 1.23
C ILE A 207 -13.31 -10.88 1.42
N VAL A 208 -13.64 -10.13 0.38
CA VAL A 208 -13.73 -8.67 0.42
C VAL A 208 -14.90 -8.23 1.32
N LEU A 209 -16.07 -8.85 1.16
CA LEU A 209 -17.24 -8.54 1.99
C LEU A 209 -16.96 -8.79 3.48
N ASN A 210 -16.36 -9.92 3.82
CA ASN A 210 -16.03 -10.25 5.20
C ASN A 210 -14.94 -9.34 5.77
N ALA A 211 -13.96 -8.92 4.98
CA ALA A 211 -12.96 -7.94 5.40
C ALA A 211 -13.63 -6.60 5.79
N HIS A 212 -14.56 -6.10 4.99
CA HIS A 212 -15.32 -4.88 5.32
C HIS A 212 -16.22 -5.05 6.55
N LYS A 213 -16.85 -6.23 6.71
CA LYS A 213 -17.65 -6.53 7.91
C LYS A 213 -16.80 -6.52 9.17
N ILE A 214 -15.63 -7.18 9.13
CA ILE A 214 -14.68 -7.20 10.25
C ILE A 214 -14.29 -5.77 10.64
N ASN A 215 -13.97 -4.94 9.65
CA ASN A 215 -13.59 -3.56 9.89
C ASN A 215 -14.69 -2.72 10.55
N LYS A 216 -15.95 -2.99 10.20
CA LYS A 216 -17.12 -2.34 10.81
C LYS A 216 -17.56 -2.97 12.13
N GLY A 217 -16.91 -4.03 12.61
CA GLY A 217 -17.33 -4.78 13.78
C GLY A 217 -18.59 -5.62 13.55
N GLU A 218 -18.94 -5.91 12.31
CA GLU A 218 -20.10 -6.72 11.93
C GLU A 218 -19.76 -8.22 11.93
N HIS A 219 -20.77 -9.06 12.08
CA HIS A 219 -20.57 -10.52 12.00
C HIS A 219 -20.29 -10.95 10.56
N ILE A 220 -19.24 -11.77 10.41
CA ILE A 220 -18.88 -12.37 9.11
C ILE A 220 -19.74 -13.61 8.83
N VAL A 221 -19.87 -13.94 7.55
CA VAL A 221 -20.56 -15.17 7.11
C VAL A 221 -19.56 -16.32 7.12
N MET A 222 -19.86 -17.38 7.90
CA MET A 222 -19.01 -18.56 8.09
C MET A 222 -19.75 -19.87 7.75
N ASP A 223 -20.71 -19.82 6.84
CA ASP A 223 -21.56 -20.97 6.48
C ASP A 223 -20.93 -21.93 5.47
N ASN A 224 -19.74 -21.61 4.97
CA ASN A 224 -18.98 -22.38 3.97
C ASN A 224 -19.73 -22.61 2.64
N LYS A 225 -20.66 -21.74 2.29
CA LYS A 225 -21.34 -21.73 0.99
C LYS A 225 -20.68 -20.79 -0.02
N SER A 226 -19.68 -20.07 0.43
CA SER A 226 -18.87 -19.17 -0.40
C SER A 226 -18.08 -19.91 -1.46
N ARG A 227 -17.67 -19.16 -2.50
CA ARG A 227 -16.74 -19.66 -3.52
C ARG A 227 -15.28 -19.38 -3.20
N ASP A 228 -14.99 -18.42 -2.29
CA ASP A 228 -13.64 -17.93 -2.03
C ASP A 228 -13.31 -17.77 -0.54
N PHE A 229 -14.31 -17.89 0.36
CA PHE A 229 -14.10 -17.76 1.80
C PHE A 229 -14.67 -18.97 2.57
N PHE A 230 -13.79 -19.66 3.31
CA PHE A 230 -14.16 -20.85 4.08
C PHE A 230 -13.63 -20.75 5.50
N PHE A 231 -14.43 -21.17 6.47
CA PHE A 231 -14.07 -21.21 7.88
C PHE A 231 -14.13 -22.63 8.44
N LEU A 232 -13.00 -23.15 8.86
CA LEU A 232 -12.88 -24.49 9.43
C LEU A 232 -12.40 -24.41 10.90
N LYS A 233 -13.34 -24.41 11.83
CA LYS A 233 -12.99 -24.39 13.27
C LYS A 233 -12.27 -25.67 13.68
N ARG A 234 -11.07 -25.55 14.22
CA ARG A 234 -10.28 -26.62 14.85
C ARG A 234 -9.57 -26.03 16.08
N GLU A 235 -9.40 -26.83 17.12
CA GLU A 235 -8.82 -26.40 18.40
C GLU A 235 -7.49 -27.11 18.70
N ASP A 236 -7.31 -28.35 18.22
CA ASP A 236 -6.07 -29.09 18.38
C ASP A 236 -5.05 -28.73 17.30
N ALA A 237 -3.82 -28.41 17.72
CA ALA A 237 -2.75 -27.98 16.82
C ALA A 237 -2.37 -29.06 15.78
N ASN A 238 -2.35 -30.35 16.16
CA ASN A 238 -1.98 -31.42 15.23
C ASN A 238 -3.10 -31.65 14.20
N VAL A 239 -4.36 -31.50 14.61
CA VAL A 239 -5.50 -31.56 13.70
C VAL A 239 -5.46 -30.37 12.72
N ILE A 240 -5.12 -29.15 13.19
CA ILE A 240 -4.96 -27.98 12.33
C ILE A 240 -3.88 -28.23 11.27
N ILE A 241 -2.70 -28.72 11.68
CA ILE A 241 -1.59 -29.06 10.77
C ILE A 241 -2.02 -30.11 9.75
N SER A 242 -2.65 -31.20 10.18
CA SER A 242 -3.09 -32.27 9.30
C SER A 242 -4.13 -31.80 8.27
N VAL A 243 -5.08 -30.96 8.70
CA VAL A 243 -6.09 -30.36 7.81
C VAL A 243 -5.43 -29.41 6.82
N ALA A 244 -4.55 -28.51 7.30
CA ALA A 244 -3.84 -27.56 6.42
C ALA A 244 -3.01 -28.31 5.37
N LEU A 245 -2.24 -29.32 5.77
CA LEU A 245 -1.46 -30.16 4.85
C LEU A 245 -2.34 -30.82 3.79
N THR A 246 -3.48 -31.38 4.20
CA THR A 246 -4.44 -32.00 3.27
C THR A 246 -5.01 -30.98 2.28
N LEU A 247 -5.32 -29.78 2.76
CA LEU A 247 -5.82 -28.70 1.92
C LEU A 247 -4.77 -28.27 0.89
N ILE A 248 -3.53 -28.01 1.31
CA ILE A 248 -2.46 -27.53 0.44
C ILE A 248 -2.06 -28.59 -0.60
N GLN A 249 -1.90 -29.84 -0.18
CA GLN A 249 -1.40 -30.89 -1.07
C GLN A 249 -2.45 -31.50 -1.98
N LYS A 250 -3.73 -31.54 -1.57
CA LYS A 250 -4.76 -32.33 -2.26
C LYS A 250 -5.99 -31.55 -2.70
N LYS A 251 -6.49 -30.61 -1.88
CA LYS A 251 -7.79 -30.00 -2.12
C LYS A 251 -7.70 -28.68 -2.86
N LEU A 252 -6.88 -27.76 -2.36
CA LEU A 252 -6.78 -26.41 -2.93
C LEU A 252 -6.14 -26.38 -4.32
N PRO A 253 -5.08 -27.16 -4.64
CA PRO A 253 -4.49 -27.13 -5.97
C PRO A 253 -5.50 -27.33 -7.10
N SER A 254 -6.36 -28.33 -6.99
CA SER A 254 -7.42 -28.58 -7.97
C SER A 254 -8.59 -27.60 -7.88
N TYR A 255 -8.80 -26.95 -6.73
CA TYR A 255 -9.88 -26.00 -6.53
C TYR A 255 -9.58 -24.62 -7.11
N VAL A 256 -8.32 -24.17 -6.99
CA VAL A 256 -7.87 -22.84 -7.44
C VAL A 256 -7.01 -22.90 -8.70
N ASP A 257 -6.82 -24.08 -9.30
CA ASP A 257 -5.97 -24.32 -10.47
C ASP A 257 -4.54 -23.77 -10.29
N ALA A 258 -3.91 -24.17 -9.18
CA ALA A 258 -2.57 -23.70 -8.81
C ALA A 258 -1.68 -24.85 -8.32
N ASP A 259 -0.36 -24.65 -8.36
CA ASP A 259 0.59 -25.59 -7.76
C ASP A 259 0.52 -25.51 -6.23
N PRO A 260 0.73 -26.61 -5.47
CA PRO A 260 0.82 -26.56 -4.01
C PRO A 260 1.79 -25.50 -3.45
N TYR A 261 2.87 -25.21 -4.18
CA TYR A 261 3.85 -24.19 -3.79
C TYR A 261 3.36 -22.74 -4.01
N ASP A 262 2.31 -22.54 -4.80
CA ASP A 262 1.67 -21.23 -4.99
C ASP A 262 0.65 -20.93 -3.88
N ILE A 263 0.33 -21.92 -3.03
CA ILE A 263 -0.63 -21.77 -1.93
C ILE A 263 0.07 -21.26 -0.68
N GLN A 264 -0.26 -20.04 -0.28
CA GLN A 264 0.36 -19.39 0.87
C GLN A 264 -0.37 -19.72 2.17
N VAL A 265 0.39 -20.09 3.21
CA VAL A 265 -0.11 -20.26 4.59
C VAL A 265 0.32 -19.08 5.43
N LEU A 266 -0.63 -18.43 6.09
CA LEU A 266 -0.38 -17.34 7.02
C LEU A 266 -0.59 -17.85 8.46
N THR A 267 0.36 -17.52 9.34
CA THR A 267 0.26 -17.78 10.77
C THR A 267 0.75 -16.56 11.56
N PRO A 268 0.12 -16.25 12.72
CA PRO A 268 0.46 -15.03 13.46
C PRO A 268 1.78 -15.14 14.26
N MET A 269 2.35 -16.36 14.38
CA MET A 269 3.53 -16.59 15.23
C MET A 269 4.70 -17.15 14.43
N ARG A 270 5.92 -16.74 14.78
CA ARG A 270 7.15 -17.29 14.19
C ARG A 270 7.50 -18.64 14.82
N LYS A 271 7.42 -18.76 16.16
CA LYS A 271 7.76 -19.95 16.94
C LYS A 271 6.51 -20.60 17.51
N GLY A 272 6.61 -21.86 17.94
CA GLY A 272 5.53 -22.64 18.54
C GLY A 272 4.98 -23.72 17.62
N LEU A 273 3.95 -24.44 18.10
CA LEU A 273 3.37 -25.60 17.38
C LEU A 273 2.80 -25.23 16.01
N LEU A 274 2.21 -24.05 15.90
CA LEU A 274 1.64 -23.49 14.65
C LEU A 274 2.49 -22.33 14.12
N GLY A 275 3.75 -22.20 14.53
CA GLY A 275 4.65 -21.15 14.07
C GLY A 275 5.25 -21.44 12.70
N VAL A 276 5.67 -20.36 12.01
CA VAL A 276 6.28 -20.42 10.66
C VAL A 276 7.41 -21.43 10.59
N GLU A 277 8.33 -21.42 11.57
CA GLU A 277 9.51 -22.30 11.57
C GLU A 277 9.13 -23.78 11.54
N ARG A 278 8.15 -24.18 12.35
CA ARG A 278 7.66 -25.56 12.39
C ARG A 278 6.83 -25.92 11.16
N LEU A 279 5.95 -25.03 10.71
CA LEU A 279 5.10 -25.28 9.56
C LEU A 279 5.92 -25.44 8.28
N ASN A 280 6.96 -24.63 8.06
CA ASN A 280 7.87 -24.79 6.93
C ASN A 280 8.66 -26.09 6.92
N THR A 281 8.82 -26.73 8.08
CA THR A 281 9.48 -28.06 8.15
C THR A 281 8.49 -29.19 7.83
N ILE A 282 7.19 -28.96 8.04
CA ILE A 282 6.14 -29.98 7.86
C ILE A 282 5.56 -29.93 6.44
N PHE A 283 5.40 -28.74 5.86
CA PHE A 283 4.83 -28.52 4.53
C PHE A 283 5.88 -28.60 3.45
#